data_4e1a50f042d00fc98f10a385b0410641
#
_entry.id   4e1a50f042d00fc98f10a385b0410641
#
_cell.length_a   1.000
_cell.length_b   1.000
_cell.length_c   1.000
_cell.angle_alpha   90.00
_cell.angle_beta   90.00
_cell.angle_gamma   90.00
#
_symmetry.space_group_name_H-M   'P 1'
#
loop_
_entity.id
_entity.type
_entity.pdbx_description
1 polymer ?
#
loop_
_entity_poly.entity_id
_entity_poly.type
_entity_poly.pdbx_seq_one_letter_code
_entity_poly.pdbx_strand_id
1 'polypeptide(L)'
;MFENKDYELWQGDCLELMKDIPDKSVDMILCDLPYGTTQCKWDSVIPFEPLWEQYNRIIKDNGAILLFSSQPFTSSLVMSNPKMYKYEWIWQKTHPKGHLNAKKMPMRAHENIEVFYKKPPLYNPQMTHGHKRKVANTNYIRESDGNSCYGREVRNTSYDSTDRYPLDVQVFSNADQSKKLHPTEKPVELCEYMIKTYTNEGDIILDNCMGSGTTGVAAKKLERRFIGIELDTQYFEIAKKRIQDIVV
;
A
#
# COMPACT_ATOMS: atom_id res chain seq x y z
N MET A 1 21.19 10.46 -6.07
CA MET A 1 20.09 9.94 -5.29
C MET A 1 20.50 9.95 -3.82
N PHE A 2 19.76 10.63 -2.96
CA PHE A 2 19.98 10.73 -1.49
C PHE A 2 21.36 11.29 -1.05
N GLU A 3 21.82 12.38 -1.63
CA GLU A 3 23.00 13.08 -1.15
C GLU A 3 22.74 13.64 0.28
N ASN A 4 23.00 12.80 1.30
CA ASN A 4 22.83 13.13 2.75
C ASN A 4 21.42 13.55 3.19
N LYS A 5 20.38 13.02 2.54
CA LYS A 5 18.97 13.26 2.91
C LYS A 5 18.20 11.95 2.98
N ASP A 6 17.21 11.90 3.87
CA ASP A 6 16.34 10.72 4.02
C ASP A 6 15.19 10.71 3.00
N TYR A 7 15.02 11.80 2.22
CA TYR A 7 13.97 11.90 1.23
C TYR A 7 14.38 12.79 0.04
N GLU A 8 13.79 12.49 -1.12
CA GLU A 8 13.81 13.28 -2.34
C GLU A 8 12.37 13.56 -2.79
N LEU A 9 12.09 14.81 -3.11
CA LEU A 9 10.78 15.24 -3.58
C LEU A 9 10.93 15.93 -4.94
N TRP A 10 10.18 15.44 -5.91
CA TRP A 10 10.25 15.90 -7.30
C TRP A 10 8.88 16.41 -7.75
N GLN A 11 8.84 17.59 -8.35
CA GLN A 11 7.62 18.17 -8.87
C GLN A 11 7.54 17.97 -10.38
N GLY A 12 6.50 17.31 -10.87
CA GLY A 12 6.28 17.11 -12.29
C GLY A 12 5.54 15.81 -12.62
N ASP A 13 5.51 15.48 -13.91
CA ASP A 13 4.90 14.24 -14.41
C ASP A 13 5.68 13.03 -13.95
N CYS A 14 4.98 12.10 -13.28
CA CYS A 14 5.63 10.94 -12.69
C CYS A 14 6.21 9.98 -13.74
N LEU A 15 5.61 9.84 -14.92
CA LEU A 15 6.13 8.99 -15.98
C LEU A 15 7.45 9.52 -16.56
N GLU A 16 7.62 10.82 -16.58
CA GLU A 16 8.89 11.45 -16.99
C GLU A 16 9.93 11.34 -15.86
N LEU A 17 9.58 11.76 -14.65
CA LEU A 17 10.53 11.81 -13.53
C LEU A 17 10.97 10.43 -13.06
N MET A 18 10.12 9.41 -13.13
CA MET A 18 10.54 8.04 -12.80
C MET A 18 11.69 7.53 -13.68
N LYS A 19 11.90 8.06 -14.89
CA LYS A 19 13.02 7.68 -15.76
C LYS A 19 14.38 7.95 -15.11
N ASP A 20 14.46 8.93 -14.20
CA ASP A 20 15.69 9.28 -13.49
C ASP A 20 15.95 8.39 -12.25
N ILE A 21 14.98 7.55 -11.85
CA ILE A 21 15.17 6.57 -10.79
C ILE A 21 15.99 5.39 -11.33
N PRO A 22 17.11 5.01 -10.67
CA PRO A 22 17.90 3.87 -11.10
C PRO A 22 17.12 2.55 -11.10
N ASP A 23 17.48 1.64 -12.01
CA ASP A 23 16.92 0.31 -12.08
C ASP A 23 17.09 -0.44 -10.77
N LYS A 24 16.07 -1.19 -10.34
CA LYS A 24 16.10 -2.07 -9.16
C LYS A 24 16.59 -1.38 -7.89
N SER A 25 16.26 -0.10 -7.73
CA SER A 25 16.68 0.69 -6.57
C SER A 25 15.61 0.81 -5.50
N VAL A 26 14.33 0.66 -5.83
CA VAL A 26 13.19 0.85 -4.93
C VAL A 26 12.80 -0.47 -4.26
N ASP A 27 12.64 -0.44 -2.93
CA ASP A 27 12.22 -1.60 -2.14
C ASP A 27 10.71 -1.76 -2.12
N MET A 28 9.98 -0.63 -2.05
CA MET A 28 8.53 -0.62 -2.01
C MET A 28 7.97 0.56 -2.80
N ILE A 29 6.89 0.30 -3.53
CA ILE A 29 6.01 1.36 -4.05
C ILE A 29 4.73 1.32 -3.22
N LEU A 30 4.35 2.45 -2.62
CA LEU A 30 3.08 2.64 -1.91
C LEU A 30 2.43 3.91 -2.43
N CYS A 31 1.41 3.76 -3.27
CA CYS A 31 0.86 4.88 -4.02
C CYS A 31 -0.67 4.87 -4.08
N ASP A 32 -1.27 6.05 -3.97
CA ASP A 32 -2.68 6.32 -4.22
C ASP A 32 -2.84 6.96 -5.61
N LEU A 33 -2.92 6.11 -6.63
CA LEU A 33 -3.06 6.55 -8.02
C LEU A 33 -4.37 7.34 -8.23
N PRO A 34 -4.44 8.27 -9.19
CA PRO A 34 -5.71 8.87 -9.58
C PRO A 34 -6.64 7.84 -10.24
N TYR A 35 -7.91 7.76 -9.77
CA TYR A 35 -8.88 6.74 -10.20
C TYR A 35 -9.72 7.16 -11.41
N GLY A 36 -9.72 8.46 -11.79
CA GLY A 36 -10.60 9.01 -12.83
C GLY A 36 -12.08 9.00 -12.43
N THR A 37 -12.39 9.04 -11.13
CA THR A 37 -13.77 8.92 -10.63
C THR A 37 -14.33 10.22 -10.06
N THR A 38 -13.54 11.27 -10.00
CA THR A 38 -13.92 12.59 -9.52
C THR A 38 -13.90 13.63 -10.64
N GLN A 39 -14.45 14.82 -10.38
CA GLN A 39 -14.39 15.94 -11.32
C GLN A 39 -13.11 16.80 -11.15
N CYS A 40 -12.19 16.36 -10.32
CA CYS A 40 -10.94 17.08 -10.09
C CYS A 40 -10.02 16.94 -11.32
N LYS A 41 -9.39 18.04 -11.74
CA LYS A 41 -8.51 18.05 -12.92
C LYS A 41 -7.31 17.11 -12.79
N TRP A 42 -6.84 16.86 -11.57
CA TRP A 42 -5.73 15.96 -11.27
C TRP A 42 -6.14 14.48 -11.25
N ASP A 43 -7.45 14.16 -11.18
CA ASP A 43 -7.94 12.78 -11.14
C ASP A 43 -8.07 12.20 -12.56
N SER A 44 -6.95 12.15 -13.26
CA SER A 44 -6.84 11.52 -14.58
C SER A 44 -6.05 10.24 -14.47
N VAL A 45 -6.63 9.13 -14.92
CA VAL A 45 -5.99 7.80 -14.85
C VAL A 45 -4.65 7.82 -15.62
N ILE A 46 -3.59 7.45 -14.93
CA ILE A 46 -2.27 7.29 -15.54
C ILE A 46 -2.30 6.05 -16.45
N PRO A 47 -1.84 6.14 -17.71
CA PRO A 47 -1.80 4.98 -18.61
C PRO A 47 -1.02 3.82 -18.00
N PHE A 48 -1.64 2.65 -17.89
CA PHE A 48 -1.07 1.52 -17.18
C PHE A 48 0.20 0.96 -17.85
N GLU A 49 0.26 0.93 -19.17
CA GLU A 49 1.39 0.35 -19.89
C GLU A 49 2.71 1.06 -19.54
N PRO A 50 2.86 2.39 -19.75
CA PRO A 50 4.08 3.10 -19.35
C PRO A 50 4.31 3.11 -17.83
N LEU A 51 3.24 3.10 -17.01
CA LEU A 51 3.37 3.00 -15.56
C LEU A 51 4.03 1.68 -15.16
N TRP A 52 3.54 0.54 -15.68
CA TRP A 52 4.12 -0.77 -15.40
C TRP A 52 5.52 -0.95 -15.98
N GLU A 53 5.84 -0.29 -17.10
CA GLU A 53 7.20 -0.27 -17.63
C GLU A 53 8.17 0.33 -16.60
N GLN A 54 7.85 1.52 -16.06
CA GLN A 54 8.68 2.16 -15.04
C GLN A 54 8.70 1.35 -13.74
N TYR A 55 7.56 0.93 -13.22
CA TYR A 55 7.49 0.12 -12.00
C TYR A 55 8.34 -1.16 -12.12
N ASN A 56 8.24 -1.86 -13.24
CA ASN A 56 9.03 -3.07 -13.48
C ASN A 56 10.54 -2.82 -13.54
N ARG A 57 10.95 -1.65 -14.01
CA ARG A 57 12.35 -1.28 -14.12
C ARG A 57 12.94 -0.92 -12.75
N ILE A 58 12.24 -0.07 -12.00
CA ILE A 58 12.76 0.54 -10.77
C ILE A 58 12.62 -0.34 -9.53
N ILE A 59 11.57 -1.18 -9.46
CA ILE A 59 11.35 -2.05 -8.29
C ILE A 59 12.38 -3.18 -8.24
N LYS A 60 12.90 -3.48 -7.06
CA LYS A 60 13.75 -4.65 -6.82
C LYS A 60 12.98 -5.95 -7.12
N ASP A 61 13.69 -7.02 -7.44
CA ASP A 61 13.06 -8.31 -7.79
C ASP A 61 12.14 -8.85 -6.67
N ASN A 62 12.50 -8.59 -5.42
CA ASN A 62 11.76 -8.92 -4.21
C ASN A 62 11.11 -7.67 -3.56
N GLY A 63 10.91 -6.61 -4.30
CA GLY A 63 10.18 -5.42 -3.85
C GLY A 63 8.67 -5.61 -3.94
N ALA A 64 7.93 -4.88 -3.13
CA ALA A 64 6.48 -4.89 -3.09
C ALA A 64 5.89 -3.63 -3.73
N ILE A 65 4.82 -3.78 -4.52
CA ILE A 65 4.05 -2.67 -5.09
C ILE A 65 2.65 -2.74 -4.47
N LEU A 66 2.28 -1.72 -3.72
CA LEU A 66 1.01 -1.56 -3.05
C LEU A 66 0.28 -0.34 -3.62
N LEU A 67 -0.87 -0.57 -4.22
CA LEU A 67 -1.64 0.48 -4.88
C LEU A 67 -3.04 0.56 -4.28
N PHE A 68 -3.38 1.72 -3.74
CA PHE A 68 -4.74 1.98 -3.26
C PHE A 68 -5.71 1.94 -4.43
N SER A 69 -6.91 1.43 -4.19
CA SER A 69 -7.93 1.31 -5.21
C SER A 69 -9.34 1.28 -4.66
N SER A 70 -10.30 1.58 -5.52
CA SER A 70 -11.73 1.42 -5.28
C SER A 70 -12.42 1.12 -6.61
N GLN A 71 -13.51 0.33 -6.58
CA GLN A 71 -14.24 0.00 -7.82
C GLN A 71 -14.82 1.23 -8.51
N PRO A 72 -14.80 1.30 -9.87
CA PRO A 72 -14.38 0.26 -10.84
C PRO A 72 -12.87 0.23 -11.14
N PHE A 73 -12.10 1.21 -10.65
CA PHE A 73 -10.65 1.31 -10.91
C PHE A 73 -9.90 0.05 -10.46
N THR A 74 -10.26 -0.56 -9.32
CA THR A 74 -9.69 -1.82 -8.83
C THR A 74 -9.66 -2.91 -9.93
N SER A 75 -10.78 -3.14 -10.59
CA SER A 75 -10.86 -4.16 -11.64
C SER A 75 -9.91 -3.87 -12.80
N SER A 76 -9.84 -2.61 -13.24
CA SER A 76 -8.94 -2.19 -14.32
C SER A 76 -7.47 -2.33 -13.91
N LEU A 77 -7.13 -1.95 -12.68
CA LEU A 77 -5.78 -2.04 -12.12
C LEU A 77 -5.30 -3.49 -12.03
N VAL A 78 -6.11 -4.38 -11.45
CA VAL A 78 -5.78 -5.81 -11.34
C VAL A 78 -5.60 -6.44 -12.71
N MET A 79 -6.52 -6.15 -13.65
CA MET A 79 -6.46 -6.68 -15.01
C MET A 79 -5.34 -6.09 -15.85
N SER A 80 -4.78 -4.94 -15.47
CA SER A 80 -3.63 -4.36 -16.17
C SER A 80 -2.33 -5.15 -15.96
N ASN A 81 -2.22 -5.91 -14.85
CA ASN A 81 -1.05 -6.77 -14.59
C ASN A 81 -1.40 -8.02 -13.74
N PRO A 82 -2.23 -8.94 -14.25
CA PRO A 82 -2.70 -10.10 -13.49
C PRO A 82 -1.58 -11.09 -13.14
N LYS A 83 -0.44 -11.05 -13.86
CA LYS A 83 0.72 -11.93 -13.55
C LYS A 83 1.42 -11.51 -12.26
N MET A 84 1.51 -10.22 -12.00
CA MET A 84 2.14 -9.68 -10.79
C MET A 84 1.18 -9.55 -9.62
N TYR A 85 -0.13 -9.41 -9.86
CA TYR A 85 -1.15 -9.38 -8.80
C TYR A 85 -1.11 -10.65 -7.95
N LYS A 86 -1.23 -10.48 -6.62
CA LYS A 86 -1.16 -11.59 -5.68
C LYS A 86 -2.35 -11.66 -4.73
N TYR A 87 -2.65 -10.57 -4.05
CA TYR A 87 -3.75 -10.44 -3.08
C TYR A 87 -4.01 -8.96 -2.80
N GLU A 88 -5.02 -8.71 -1.99
CA GLU A 88 -5.41 -7.38 -1.53
C GLU A 88 -5.41 -7.29 -0.01
N TRP A 89 -5.20 -6.08 0.50
CA TRP A 89 -5.61 -5.67 1.82
C TRP A 89 -6.87 -4.84 1.70
N ILE A 90 -7.76 -4.97 2.68
CA ILE A 90 -8.98 -4.17 2.76
C ILE A 90 -8.83 -3.19 3.92
N TRP A 91 -8.78 -1.91 3.60
CA TRP A 91 -8.90 -0.87 4.62
C TRP A 91 -10.36 -0.62 4.93
N GLN A 92 -10.82 -1.11 6.08
CA GLN A 92 -12.14 -0.80 6.62
C GLN A 92 -12.10 0.57 7.32
N LYS A 93 -12.94 1.48 6.85
CA LYS A 93 -13.07 2.84 7.38
C LYS A 93 -13.98 2.85 8.61
N THR A 94 -13.59 3.62 9.63
CA THR A 94 -14.47 3.84 10.79
C THR A 94 -15.69 4.71 10.45
N HIS A 95 -15.58 5.57 9.42
CA HIS A 95 -16.66 6.42 8.93
C HIS A 95 -16.93 6.14 7.46
N PRO A 96 -18.03 5.41 7.12
CA PRO A 96 -18.39 5.15 5.73
C PRO A 96 -18.64 6.43 4.94
N LYS A 97 -18.44 6.38 3.63
CA LYS A 97 -18.66 7.48 2.69
C LYS A 97 -19.86 7.21 1.79
N GLY A 98 -20.42 8.28 1.19
CA GLY A 98 -21.53 8.16 0.24
C GLY A 98 -22.92 8.33 0.85
N HIS A 99 -23.05 9.00 2.00
CA HIS A 99 -24.32 9.23 2.70
C HIS A 99 -25.40 9.90 1.83
N LEU A 100 -25.03 10.74 0.87
CA LEU A 100 -25.97 11.37 -0.08
C LEU A 100 -26.73 10.35 -0.94
N ASN A 101 -26.14 9.19 -1.16
CA ASN A 101 -26.73 8.11 -1.95
C ASN A 101 -27.22 6.93 -1.09
N ALA A 102 -27.25 7.06 0.24
CA ALA A 102 -27.58 5.95 1.15
C ALA A 102 -29.00 5.37 0.96
N LYS A 103 -29.91 6.14 0.35
CA LYS A 103 -31.25 5.66 -0.02
C LYS A 103 -31.31 4.88 -1.34
N LYS A 104 -30.22 4.86 -2.11
CA LYS A 104 -30.15 4.24 -3.44
C LYS A 104 -29.13 3.10 -3.53
N MET A 105 -28.10 3.14 -2.70
CA MET A 105 -27.03 2.14 -2.66
C MET A 105 -26.36 2.09 -1.29
N PRO A 106 -25.66 0.99 -0.95
CA PRO A 106 -24.89 0.90 0.29
C PRO A 106 -23.84 1.99 0.39
N MET A 107 -23.59 2.45 1.62
CA MET A 107 -22.45 3.34 1.90
C MET A 107 -21.15 2.60 1.78
N ARG A 108 -20.12 3.24 1.21
CA ARG A 108 -18.79 2.65 1.04
C ARG A 108 -18.01 2.69 2.36
N ALA A 109 -17.75 1.53 2.94
CA ALA A 109 -17.08 1.36 4.22
C ALA A 109 -15.61 0.92 4.08
N HIS A 110 -15.10 0.68 2.86
CA HIS A 110 -13.74 0.21 2.64
C HIS A 110 -13.12 0.79 1.37
N GLU A 111 -11.82 0.65 1.28
CA GLU A 111 -10.98 0.74 0.08
C GLU A 111 -10.02 -0.45 0.06
N ASN A 112 -9.53 -0.80 -1.11
CA ASN A 112 -8.60 -1.89 -1.31
C ASN A 112 -7.16 -1.35 -1.43
N ILE A 113 -6.19 -2.20 -1.14
CA ILE A 113 -4.76 -1.98 -1.41
C ILE A 113 -4.27 -3.22 -2.12
N GLU A 114 -4.08 -3.10 -3.43
CA GLU A 114 -3.70 -4.20 -4.31
C GLU A 114 -2.21 -4.47 -4.22
N VAL A 115 -1.83 -5.71 -3.97
CA VAL A 115 -0.43 -6.12 -3.79
C VAL A 115 0.08 -6.85 -5.02
N PHE A 116 1.15 -6.30 -5.60
CA PHE A 116 1.83 -6.85 -6.76
C PHE A 116 3.30 -7.11 -6.44
N TYR A 117 3.84 -8.22 -6.91
CA TYR A 117 5.28 -8.49 -6.88
C TYR A 117 5.70 -9.55 -7.90
N LYS A 118 7.01 -9.56 -8.24
CA LYS A 118 7.63 -10.57 -9.11
C LYS A 118 8.01 -11.82 -8.33
N LYS A 119 8.76 -11.64 -7.24
CA LYS A 119 9.17 -12.67 -6.29
C LYS A 119 8.64 -12.29 -4.90
N PRO A 120 8.38 -13.25 -4.02
CA PRO A 120 7.91 -12.94 -2.67
C PRO A 120 8.77 -11.85 -2.02
N PRO A 121 8.16 -10.73 -1.59
CA PRO A 121 8.87 -9.64 -0.93
C PRO A 121 9.18 -10.00 0.53
N LEU A 122 9.92 -9.11 1.21
CA LEU A 122 9.95 -9.11 2.66
C LEU A 122 8.50 -9.06 3.18
N TYR A 123 8.22 -9.85 4.20
CA TYR A 123 6.94 -9.84 4.89
C TYR A 123 7.14 -9.90 6.39
N ASN A 124 6.94 -8.79 7.07
CA ASN A 124 6.98 -8.65 8.52
C ASN A 124 5.53 -8.64 9.04
N PRO A 125 4.95 -9.79 9.42
CA PRO A 125 3.57 -9.82 9.88
C PRO A 125 3.40 -8.97 11.13
N GLN A 126 2.51 -7.99 11.10
CA GLN A 126 2.18 -7.15 12.23
C GLN A 126 1.26 -7.94 13.17
N MET A 127 1.87 -8.75 14.05
CA MET A 127 1.16 -9.64 14.95
C MET A 127 0.31 -8.87 15.96
N THR A 128 -0.86 -9.42 16.29
CA THR A 128 -1.67 -8.94 17.41
C THR A 128 -1.50 -9.85 18.62
N HIS A 129 -1.49 -9.29 19.82
CA HIS A 129 -1.13 -9.96 21.06
C HIS A 129 -2.28 -9.98 22.07
N GLY A 130 -2.19 -10.83 23.11
CA GLY A 130 -3.15 -10.86 24.22
C GLY A 130 -4.49 -11.53 23.91
N HIS A 131 -4.58 -12.30 22.83
CA HIS A 131 -5.78 -13.07 22.51
C HIS A 131 -5.95 -14.28 23.44
N LYS A 132 -7.16 -14.87 23.45
CA LYS A 132 -7.38 -16.15 24.12
C LYS A 132 -6.34 -17.17 23.61
N ARG A 133 -5.64 -17.82 24.58
CA ARG A 133 -4.63 -18.85 24.29
C ARG A 133 -5.22 -19.92 23.36
N LYS A 134 -4.52 -20.22 22.30
CA LYS A 134 -4.86 -21.31 21.37
C LYS A 134 -3.72 -22.30 21.34
N VAL A 135 -4.06 -23.56 21.61
CA VAL A 135 -3.12 -24.68 21.55
C VAL A 135 -3.56 -25.59 20.40
N ALA A 136 -2.65 -25.91 19.51
CA ALA A 136 -2.84 -26.93 18.48
C ALA A 136 -1.57 -27.76 18.42
N ASN A 137 -1.73 -29.05 18.52
CA ASN A 137 -0.65 -30.00 18.31
C ASN A 137 -1.16 -31.04 17.31
N THR A 138 -0.85 -30.83 16.04
CA THR A 138 -1.35 -31.65 14.95
C THR A 138 -0.18 -32.19 14.16
N ASN A 139 -0.08 -33.53 14.15
CA ASN A 139 0.90 -34.23 13.34
C ASN A 139 0.15 -35.24 12.47
N TYR A 140 -0.16 -34.86 11.22
CA TYR A 140 -0.77 -35.76 10.27
C TYR A 140 -0.29 -35.54 8.85
N ILE A 141 -0.29 -36.63 8.09
CA ILE A 141 -0.11 -36.60 6.65
C ILE A 141 -1.47 -36.95 6.04
N ARG A 142 -2.00 -36.04 5.24
CA ARG A 142 -3.18 -36.30 4.41
C ARG A 142 -2.70 -36.58 3.00
N GLU A 143 -2.82 -37.80 2.56
CA GLU A 143 -2.60 -38.15 1.15
C GLU A 143 -3.73 -37.54 0.30
N SER A 144 -3.41 -37.14 -0.91
CA SER A 144 -4.42 -36.68 -1.86
C SER A 144 -5.31 -37.86 -2.25
N ASP A 145 -6.56 -37.83 -1.83
CA ASP A 145 -7.60 -38.83 -2.17
C ASP A 145 -8.30 -38.50 -3.52
N GLY A 146 -7.75 -37.56 -4.28
CA GLY A 146 -8.35 -37.05 -5.51
C GLY A 146 -9.56 -36.12 -5.32
N ASN A 147 -10.10 -36.04 -4.12
CA ASN A 147 -11.25 -35.19 -3.76
C ASN A 147 -10.85 -33.91 -3.03
N SER A 148 -9.58 -33.75 -2.70
CA SER A 148 -9.05 -32.55 -2.03
C SER A 148 -8.59 -31.53 -3.05
N CYS A 149 -9.08 -30.30 -2.95
CA CYS A 149 -8.58 -29.16 -3.72
C CYS A 149 -7.11 -28.81 -3.41
N TYR A 150 -6.51 -29.42 -2.37
CA TYR A 150 -5.19 -29.08 -1.84
C TYR A 150 -4.21 -30.26 -1.92
N GLY A 151 -4.16 -31.08 -2.86
CA GLY A 151 -3.13 -32.11 -3.02
C GLY A 151 -2.68 -32.82 -1.71
N ARG A 152 -1.44 -33.33 -1.68
CA ARG A 152 -0.83 -33.91 -0.48
C ARG A 152 -0.55 -32.84 0.57
N GLU A 153 -1.13 -32.96 1.75
CA GLU A 153 -0.95 -32.04 2.86
C GLU A 153 -0.20 -32.70 4.01
N VAL A 154 0.95 -32.14 4.36
CA VAL A 154 1.70 -32.54 5.56
C VAL A 154 1.55 -31.43 6.59
N ARG A 155 0.86 -31.71 7.68
CA ARG A 155 0.77 -30.77 8.81
C ARG A 155 1.57 -31.31 9.99
N ASN A 156 2.62 -30.59 10.31
CA ASN A 156 3.36 -30.76 11.55
C ASN A 156 3.31 -29.41 12.28
N THR A 157 2.28 -29.21 13.08
CA THR A 157 2.01 -27.92 13.73
C THR A 157 2.05 -28.10 15.23
N SER A 158 3.04 -27.51 15.88
CA SER A 158 3.03 -27.25 17.31
C SER A 158 2.79 -25.75 17.51
N TYR A 159 1.63 -25.38 18.02
CA TYR A 159 1.25 -23.99 18.23
C TYR A 159 0.67 -23.83 19.63
N ASP A 160 1.27 -22.94 20.39
CA ASP A 160 0.80 -22.54 21.72
C ASP A 160 1.05 -21.04 21.89
N SER A 161 0.04 -20.24 21.66
CA SER A 161 0.22 -18.78 21.64
C SER A 161 -1.06 -18.00 21.89
N THR A 162 -0.89 -16.80 22.42
CA THR A 162 -1.90 -15.74 22.50
C THR A 162 -1.81 -14.74 21.34
N ASP A 163 -0.85 -14.93 20.44
CA ASP A 163 -0.64 -14.05 19.30
C ASP A 163 -1.44 -14.52 18.09
N ARG A 164 -1.75 -13.58 17.19
CA ARG A 164 -2.43 -13.88 15.92
C ARG A 164 -1.75 -13.17 14.78
N TYR A 165 -1.68 -13.86 13.66
CA TYR A 165 -1.31 -13.25 12.38
C TYR A 165 -2.35 -12.20 11.98
N PRO A 166 -1.92 -11.16 11.24
CA PRO A 166 -2.85 -10.17 10.72
C PRO A 166 -3.88 -10.80 9.76
N LEU A 167 -5.06 -10.22 9.73
CA LEU A 167 -6.08 -10.51 8.72
C LEU A 167 -5.90 -9.53 7.56
N ASP A 168 -6.43 -9.85 6.41
CA ASP A 168 -6.46 -9.00 5.23
C ASP A 168 -7.32 -7.74 5.40
N VAL A 169 -8.29 -7.78 6.31
CA VAL A 169 -9.13 -6.63 6.68
C VAL A 169 -8.53 -5.89 7.86
N GLN A 170 -8.11 -4.65 7.64
CA GLN A 170 -7.53 -3.78 8.66
C GLN A 170 -8.40 -2.55 8.90
N VAL A 171 -8.59 -2.17 10.16
CA VAL A 171 -9.44 -1.04 10.55
C VAL A 171 -8.56 0.14 10.92
N PHE A 172 -8.64 1.23 10.14
CA PHE A 172 -7.98 2.49 10.45
C PHE A 172 -8.96 3.65 10.39
N SER A 173 -8.79 4.60 11.31
CA SER A 173 -9.67 5.76 11.40
C SER A 173 -9.49 6.69 10.20
N ASN A 174 -10.61 7.15 9.65
CA ASN A 174 -10.67 8.25 8.71
C ASN A 174 -11.48 9.44 9.29
N ALA A 175 -11.58 9.51 10.63
CA ALA A 175 -12.50 10.43 11.32
C ALA A 175 -12.05 11.89 11.27
N ASP A 176 -10.75 12.18 11.27
CA ASP A 176 -10.25 13.55 11.34
C ASP A 176 -10.29 14.24 9.96
N GLN A 177 -11.52 14.58 9.55
CA GLN A 177 -11.76 15.27 8.27
C GLN A 177 -11.44 16.78 8.35
N SER A 178 -11.43 17.37 9.57
CA SER A 178 -11.28 18.80 9.76
C SER A 178 -9.85 19.32 9.56
N LYS A 179 -8.87 18.43 9.66
CA LYS A 179 -7.44 18.72 9.50
C LYS A 179 -6.85 18.21 8.20
N LYS A 180 -7.67 17.65 7.29
CA LYS A 180 -7.16 17.13 6.02
C LYS A 180 -6.65 18.24 5.13
N LEU A 181 -5.43 18.06 4.66
CA LEU A 181 -4.77 18.92 3.69
C LEU A 181 -5.07 18.52 2.25
N HIS A 182 -5.58 17.30 2.06
CA HIS A 182 -6.04 16.79 0.76
C HIS A 182 -7.39 16.07 0.92
N PRO A 183 -8.34 16.21 -0.03
CA PRO A 183 -9.68 15.62 0.07
C PRO A 183 -9.70 14.10 0.23
N THR A 184 -8.74 13.42 -0.38
CA THR A 184 -8.61 11.94 -0.39
C THR A 184 -7.46 11.45 0.47
N GLU A 185 -6.94 12.25 1.39
CA GLU A 185 -5.81 11.89 2.25
C GLU A 185 -6.02 10.56 2.98
N LYS A 186 -5.06 9.65 2.85
CA LYS A 186 -5.04 8.38 3.56
C LYS A 186 -4.58 8.56 5.01
N PRO A 187 -4.98 7.70 5.97
CA PRO A 187 -4.44 7.73 7.33
C PRO A 187 -2.93 7.43 7.35
N VAL A 188 -2.18 8.21 8.12
CA VAL A 188 -0.72 7.98 8.28
C VAL A 188 -0.47 6.60 8.88
N GLU A 189 -1.26 6.19 9.88
CA GLU A 189 -1.13 4.90 10.56
C GLU A 189 -1.35 3.70 9.59
N LEU A 190 -2.20 3.85 8.58
CA LEU A 190 -2.39 2.85 7.54
C LEU A 190 -1.13 2.72 6.67
N CYS A 191 -0.56 3.86 6.26
CA CYS A 191 0.69 3.85 5.49
C CYS A 191 1.85 3.28 6.33
N GLU A 192 1.95 3.65 7.62
CA GLU A 192 2.94 3.07 8.54
C GLU A 192 2.80 1.55 8.67
N TYR A 193 1.57 1.05 8.76
CA TYR A 193 1.31 -0.39 8.85
C TYR A 193 1.79 -1.13 7.59
N MET A 194 1.48 -0.61 6.40
CA MET A 194 1.91 -1.19 5.13
C MET A 194 3.44 -1.13 4.97
N ILE A 195 4.05 0.01 5.32
CA ILE A 195 5.50 0.19 5.26
C ILE A 195 6.23 -0.80 6.19
N LYS A 196 5.81 -0.93 7.44
CA LYS A 196 6.38 -1.89 8.39
C LYS A 196 6.28 -3.33 7.89
N THR A 197 5.18 -3.65 7.21
CA THR A 197 4.92 -5.00 6.71
C THR A 197 5.88 -5.41 5.60
N TYR A 198 6.27 -4.50 4.72
CA TYR A 198 7.02 -4.86 3.50
C TYR A 198 8.43 -4.28 3.43
N THR A 199 8.88 -3.54 4.44
CA THR A 199 10.20 -2.90 4.44
C THR A 199 10.90 -2.98 5.80
N ASN A 200 12.21 -2.82 5.77
CA ASN A 200 13.06 -2.55 6.94
C ASN A 200 13.50 -1.07 6.96
N GLU A 201 14.09 -0.65 8.08
CA GLU A 201 14.73 0.66 8.21
C GLU A 201 15.80 0.85 7.11
N GLY A 202 15.87 2.06 6.56
CA GLY A 202 16.78 2.41 5.48
C GLY A 202 16.34 1.99 4.07
N ASP A 203 15.29 1.16 3.91
CA ASP A 203 14.72 0.81 2.60
C ASP A 203 14.11 2.02 1.90
N ILE A 204 14.08 1.98 0.57
CA ILE A 204 13.59 3.07 -0.27
C ILE A 204 12.13 2.84 -0.67
N ILE A 205 11.28 3.81 -0.34
CA ILE A 205 9.86 3.83 -0.67
C ILE A 205 9.60 4.89 -1.73
N LEU A 206 8.86 4.54 -2.77
CA LEU A 206 8.37 5.46 -3.79
C LEU A 206 6.86 5.68 -3.66
N ASP A 207 6.45 6.94 -3.71
CA ASP A 207 5.08 7.36 -3.99
C ASP A 207 5.10 8.33 -5.17
N ASN A 208 4.65 7.89 -6.33
CA ASN A 208 4.71 8.68 -7.56
C ASN A 208 3.48 9.59 -7.77
N CYS A 209 2.54 9.62 -6.82
CA CYS A 209 1.39 10.52 -6.77
C CYS A 209 1.14 10.93 -5.31
N MET A 210 2.17 11.53 -4.66
CA MET A 210 2.20 11.66 -3.20
C MET A 210 1.13 12.59 -2.61
N GLY A 211 0.46 13.40 -3.41
CA GLY A 211 -0.54 14.37 -2.96
C GLY A 211 -0.01 15.24 -1.82
N SER A 212 -0.67 15.18 -0.66
CA SER A 212 -0.22 15.89 0.54
C SER A 212 0.93 15.20 1.31
N GLY A 213 1.54 14.13 0.77
CA GLY A 213 2.76 13.52 1.30
C GLY A 213 2.57 12.55 2.47
N THR A 214 1.41 11.92 2.61
CA THR A 214 1.12 11.00 3.73
C THR A 214 2.08 9.81 3.79
N THR A 215 2.37 9.19 2.64
CA THR A 215 3.35 8.10 2.53
C THR A 215 4.74 8.56 2.96
N GLY A 216 5.15 9.77 2.56
CA GLY A 216 6.44 10.34 2.94
C GLY A 216 6.55 10.64 4.45
N VAL A 217 5.48 11.14 5.06
CA VAL A 217 5.39 11.31 6.52
C VAL A 217 5.56 9.97 7.24
N ALA A 218 4.85 8.94 6.79
CA ALA A 218 4.93 7.60 7.37
C ALA A 218 6.33 6.98 7.18
N ALA A 219 6.92 7.11 5.99
CA ALA A 219 8.25 6.61 5.69
C ALA A 219 9.31 7.26 6.60
N LYS A 220 9.29 8.60 6.73
CA LYS A 220 10.25 9.32 7.56
C LYS A 220 10.12 8.95 9.04
N LYS A 221 8.90 8.89 9.59
CA LYS A 221 8.69 8.44 10.99
C LYS A 221 9.25 7.05 11.28
N LEU A 222 9.34 6.21 10.27
CA LEU A 222 9.81 4.84 10.36
C LEU A 222 11.27 4.68 9.93
N GLU A 223 11.99 5.76 9.72
CA GLU A 223 13.39 5.75 9.28
C GLU A 223 13.61 5.04 7.94
N ARG A 224 12.62 5.15 7.01
CA ARG A 224 12.75 4.72 5.63
C ARG A 224 13.10 5.90 4.75
N ARG A 225 13.87 5.65 3.69
CA ARG A 225 14.14 6.67 2.68
C ARG A 225 12.94 6.80 1.75
N PHE A 226 12.65 8.00 1.30
CA PHE A 226 11.44 8.29 0.56
C PHE A 226 11.73 9.06 -0.74
N ILE A 227 11.10 8.62 -1.83
CA ILE A 227 11.01 9.38 -3.07
C ILE A 227 9.54 9.72 -3.28
N GLY A 228 9.22 11.00 -3.36
CA GLY A 228 7.87 11.49 -3.61
C GLY A 228 7.80 12.29 -4.91
N ILE A 229 6.81 11.98 -5.75
CA ILE A 229 6.55 12.75 -6.97
C ILE A 229 5.13 13.32 -6.89
N GLU A 230 4.97 14.60 -7.25
CA GLU A 230 3.68 15.25 -7.29
C GLU A 230 3.62 16.24 -8.47
N LEU A 231 2.52 16.15 -9.23
CA LEU A 231 2.30 17.02 -10.38
C LEU A 231 1.83 18.42 -9.99
N ASP A 232 0.90 18.48 -9.02
CA ASP A 232 0.31 19.73 -8.57
C ASP A 232 1.24 20.50 -7.64
N THR A 233 1.58 21.74 -8.01
CA THR A 233 2.51 22.59 -7.25
C THR A 233 2.03 22.87 -5.82
N GLN A 234 0.72 23.03 -5.60
CA GLN A 234 0.19 23.35 -4.26
C GLN A 234 0.31 22.14 -3.35
N TYR A 235 -0.07 20.95 -3.84
CA TYR A 235 0.09 19.71 -3.06
C TYR A 235 1.56 19.37 -2.85
N PHE A 236 2.41 19.61 -3.83
CA PHE A 236 3.87 19.43 -3.68
C PHE A 236 4.43 20.27 -2.52
N GLU A 237 4.12 21.56 -2.43
CA GLU A 237 4.60 22.41 -1.33
C GLU A 237 3.99 22.01 0.03
N ILE A 238 2.75 21.55 0.06
CA ILE A 238 2.12 20.99 1.27
C ILE A 238 2.88 19.75 1.72
N ALA A 239 3.11 18.78 0.82
CA ALA A 239 3.83 17.55 1.10
C ALA A 239 5.25 17.82 1.63
N LYS A 240 5.97 18.69 0.95
CA LYS A 240 7.32 19.10 1.30
C LYS A 240 7.39 19.64 2.73
N LYS A 241 6.51 20.57 3.10
CA LYS A 241 6.44 21.11 4.45
C LYS A 241 6.13 20.01 5.48
N ARG A 242 5.10 19.19 5.24
CA ARG A 242 4.72 18.11 6.16
C ARG A 242 5.85 17.12 6.43
N ILE A 243 6.56 16.71 5.38
CA ILE A 243 7.67 15.76 5.50
C ILE A 243 8.86 16.42 6.21
N GLN A 244 9.15 17.69 5.92
CA GLN A 244 10.21 18.44 6.60
C GLN A 244 9.97 18.58 8.10
N ASP A 245 8.73 18.87 8.50
CA ASP A 245 8.34 19.11 9.90
C ASP A 245 8.41 17.86 10.79
N ILE A 246 8.56 16.64 10.21
CA ILE A 246 8.75 15.41 10.99
C ILE A 246 10.16 15.41 11.58
N VAL A 247 10.25 15.39 12.90
CA VAL A 247 11.48 15.16 13.67
C VAL A 247 11.51 13.70 14.09
N VAL A 248 12.55 12.97 13.73
CA VAL A 248 12.82 11.59 14.12
C VAL A 248 13.89 11.58 15.20
#